data_c67bbfe8678e9a44e4518efc2c79f491
#
_entry.id   c67bbfe8678e9a44e4518efc2c79f491
#
_cell.length_a   1.000
_cell.length_b   1.000
_cell.length_c   1.000
_cell.angle_alpha   90.00
_cell.angle_beta   90.00
_cell.angle_gamma   90.00
#
_symmetry.space_group_name_H-M   'P 1'
#
loop_
_entity.id
_entity.type
_entity.pdbx_description
1 polymer ?
#
loop_
_entity_poly.entity_id
_entity_poly.type
_entity_poly.pdbx_seq_one_letter_code
_entity_poly.pdbx_strand_id
1 'polypeptide(L)'
;ANAKNQGATNNYTSFTNSQNSFELGMASIKADYKVGKVSATIDLGFGSRAQEFSYAETGAMAAIKQAYISYSPSDKVKFTVGKWGTHVGYEVLDPQVNRNYSMSYMFSYGPFSHTGVKADFGLGDHFGLMVGIANPNDYISAGFSKKFILGQFSASFDKFSAFLNYVGGKDFDNAANNQLALTATAKLSDR
;
A
#
# COMPACT_ATOMS: atom_id res chain seq x y z
N ALA A 1 -8.00 -27.50 5.20
CA ALA A 1 -7.86 -27.32 6.65
C ALA A 1 -8.01 -28.68 7.36
N ASN A 2 -7.12 -28.99 8.29
CA ASN A 2 -7.18 -30.28 9.00
C ASN A 2 -8.16 -30.13 10.18
N ALA A 3 -9.31 -30.78 10.10
CA ALA A 3 -10.36 -30.74 11.14
C ALA A 3 -9.89 -31.19 12.54
N LYS A 4 -8.73 -31.83 12.64
CA LYS A 4 -8.15 -32.26 13.93
C LYS A 4 -7.47 -31.14 14.73
N ASN A 5 -7.20 -29.98 14.11
CA ASN A 5 -6.58 -28.83 14.77
C ASN A 5 -7.61 -27.72 15.00
N GLN A 6 -8.66 -28.01 15.76
CA GLN A 6 -9.58 -26.98 16.23
C GLN A 6 -8.83 -26.02 17.16
N GLY A 7 -8.50 -24.83 16.66
CA GLY A 7 -7.72 -23.82 17.37
C GLY A 7 -6.43 -23.39 16.68
N ALA A 8 -5.92 -24.15 15.71
CA ALA A 8 -4.86 -23.68 14.84
C ALA A 8 -5.46 -22.85 13.68
N THR A 9 -4.94 -21.66 13.48
CA THR A 9 -5.31 -20.81 12.34
C THR A 9 -4.47 -21.18 11.12
N ASN A 10 -4.97 -20.89 9.92
CA ASN A 10 -4.18 -20.98 8.68
C ASN A 10 -3.28 -19.76 8.48
N ASN A 11 -3.15 -18.91 9.46
CA ASN A 11 -2.49 -17.61 9.36
C ASN A 11 -0.97 -17.71 9.51
N TYR A 12 -0.33 -18.42 8.63
CA TYR A 12 1.15 -18.39 8.52
C TYR A 12 1.63 -17.12 7.81
N THR A 13 0.78 -16.54 6.99
CA THR A 13 0.94 -15.23 6.35
C THR A 13 -0.35 -14.46 6.58
N SER A 14 -0.34 -13.16 6.77
CA SER A 14 -1.50 -12.33 7.08
C SER A 14 -2.70 -12.57 6.15
N PHE A 15 -3.90 -12.23 6.60
CA PHE A 15 -5.16 -12.24 5.81
C PHE A 15 -5.77 -13.62 5.48
N THR A 16 -5.32 -14.69 6.13
CA THR A 16 -5.85 -16.05 5.95
C THR A 16 -6.23 -16.69 7.29
N ASN A 17 -6.82 -15.91 8.18
CA ASN A 17 -7.03 -16.27 9.59
C ASN A 17 -8.11 -17.34 9.79
N SER A 18 -9.09 -17.44 8.89
CA SER A 18 -10.24 -18.30 9.07
C SER A 18 -9.97 -19.73 8.70
N GLN A 19 -10.60 -20.63 9.46
CA GLN A 19 -10.54 -22.05 9.24
C GLN A 19 -11.92 -22.66 9.40
N ASN A 20 -12.28 -23.57 8.49
CA ASN A 20 -13.55 -24.29 8.49
C ASN A 20 -14.78 -23.37 8.58
N SER A 21 -14.73 -22.22 7.89
CA SER A 21 -15.79 -21.21 7.87
C SER A 21 -15.94 -20.61 6.46
N PHE A 22 -17.16 -20.34 6.08
CA PHE A 22 -17.47 -19.41 5.00
C PHE A 22 -17.48 -18.01 5.61
N GLU A 23 -16.71 -17.08 5.06
CA GLU A 23 -16.69 -15.70 5.54
C GLU A 23 -16.55 -14.69 4.43
N LEU A 24 -17.02 -13.48 4.70
CA LEU A 24 -16.77 -12.32 3.86
C LEU A 24 -15.38 -11.75 4.22
N GLY A 25 -14.35 -12.07 3.44
CA GLY A 25 -13.02 -11.55 3.63
C GLY A 25 -12.97 -10.03 3.43
N MET A 26 -13.48 -9.55 2.28
CA MET A 26 -13.56 -8.11 2.00
C MET A 26 -14.59 -7.82 0.92
N ALA A 27 -15.42 -6.79 1.16
CA ALA A 27 -16.17 -6.07 0.15
C ALA A 27 -15.58 -4.65 0.02
N SER A 28 -15.38 -4.15 -1.20
CA SER A 28 -14.81 -2.82 -1.44
C SER A 28 -15.68 -1.97 -2.33
N ILE A 29 -15.69 -0.67 -2.06
CA ILE A 29 -16.27 0.36 -2.92
C ILE A 29 -15.17 1.37 -3.22
N LYS A 30 -14.84 1.53 -4.50
CA LYS A 30 -13.86 2.51 -4.95
C LYS A 30 -14.51 3.52 -5.88
N ALA A 31 -14.22 4.80 -5.67
CA ALA A 31 -14.62 5.89 -6.52
C ALA A 31 -13.40 6.75 -6.87
N ASP A 32 -13.19 6.94 -8.16
CA ASP A 32 -12.18 7.84 -8.70
C ASP A 32 -12.89 8.98 -9.44
N TYR A 33 -12.46 10.21 -9.20
CA TYR A 33 -12.97 11.41 -9.88
C TYR A 33 -11.82 12.27 -10.38
N LYS A 34 -11.97 12.81 -11.59
CA LYS A 34 -10.97 13.72 -12.17
C LYS A 34 -11.65 14.90 -12.85
N VAL A 35 -11.17 16.10 -12.55
CA VAL A 35 -11.58 17.34 -13.22
C VAL A 35 -10.35 18.23 -13.46
N GLY A 36 -10.08 18.53 -14.75
CA GLY A 36 -8.89 19.30 -15.11
C GLY A 36 -7.59 18.67 -14.59
N LYS A 37 -6.87 19.40 -13.75
CA LYS A 37 -5.60 18.99 -13.15
C LYS A 37 -5.75 18.36 -11.75
N VAL A 38 -6.98 18.22 -11.25
CA VAL A 38 -7.26 17.66 -9.92
C VAL A 38 -7.92 16.29 -10.06
N SER A 39 -7.52 15.34 -9.24
CA SER A 39 -8.18 14.05 -9.09
C SER A 39 -8.34 13.70 -7.62
N ALA A 40 -9.35 12.90 -7.32
CA ALA A 40 -9.60 12.35 -5.98
C ALA A 40 -9.91 10.86 -6.08
N THR A 41 -9.48 10.11 -5.08
CA THR A 41 -9.79 8.69 -4.92
C THR A 41 -10.30 8.46 -3.52
N ILE A 42 -11.40 7.71 -3.41
CA ILE A 42 -11.89 7.11 -2.18
C ILE A 42 -12.00 5.61 -2.43
N ASP A 43 -11.41 4.81 -1.55
CA ASP A 43 -11.47 3.35 -1.59
C ASP A 43 -11.77 2.85 -0.18
N LEU A 44 -12.96 2.26 -0.01
CA LEU A 44 -13.45 1.73 1.26
C LEU A 44 -13.47 0.21 1.22
N GLY A 45 -13.08 -0.42 2.31
CA GLY A 45 -13.11 -1.85 2.48
C GLY A 45 -13.82 -2.27 3.77
N PHE A 46 -14.61 -3.33 3.68
CA PHE A 46 -15.39 -3.88 4.79
C PHE A 46 -15.16 -5.38 4.88
N GLY A 47 -14.97 -5.89 6.09
CA GLY A 47 -14.72 -7.31 6.35
C GLY A 47 -13.40 -7.55 7.06
N SER A 48 -13.12 -8.82 7.42
CA SER A 48 -11.98 -9.22 8.22
C SER A 48 -10.63 -8.81 7.60
N ARG A 49 -10.49 -8.96 6.29
CA ARG A 49 -9.29 -8.58 5.54
C ARG A 49 -9.05 -7.07 5.55
N ALA A 50 -10.11 -6.27 5.44
CA ALA A 50 -10.01 -4.81 5.51
C ALA A 50 -9.62 -4.33 6.91
N GLN A 51 -10.16 -4.96 7.96
CA GLN A 51 -9.79 -4.68 9.34
C GLN A 51 -8.32 -5.01 9.62
N GLU A 52 -7.85 -6.15 9.14
CA GLU A 52 -6.44 -6.54 9.31
C GLU A 52 -5.48 -5.57 8.59
N PHE A 53 -5.87 -5.09 7.41
CA PHE A 53 -5.13 -4.04 6.70
C PHE A 53 -5.04 -2.72 7.48
N SER A 54 -6.12 -2.37 8.19
CA SER A 54 -6.21 -1.11 8.95
C SER A 54 -6.03 -1.34 10.46
N TYR A 55 -5.16 -2.24 10.85
CA TYR A 55 -4.97 -2.69 12.25
C TYR A 55 -4.64 -1.57 13.24
N ALA A 56 -4.10 -0.44 12.77
CA ALA A 56 -3.80 0.74 13.57
C ALA A 56 -5.01 1.64 13.82
N GLU A 57 -6.15 1.36 13.19
CA GLU A 57 -7.34 2.20 13.21
C GLU A 57 -8.55 1.42 13.76
N THR A 58 -9.53 2.16 14.26
CA THR A 58 -10.77 1.60 14.80
C THR A 58 -12.01 2.29 14.22
N GLY A 59 -13.17 1.65 14.35
CA GLY A 59 -14.45 2.19 13.90
C GLY A 59 -14.47 2.49 12.40
N ALA A 60 -15.07 3.60 12.00
CA ALA A 60 -15.23 3.99 10.60
C ALA A 60 -13.89 4.24 9.88
N MET A 61 -12.85 4.63 10.61
CA MET A 61 -11.53 4.89 10.03
C MET A 61 -10.88 3.60 9.51
N ALA A 62 -11.17 2.46 10.12
CA ALA A 62 -10.67 1.15 9.67
C ALA A 62 -11.22 0.75 8.28
N ALA A 63 -12.34 1.33 7.84
CA ALA A 63 -12.89 1.07 6.51
C ALA A 63 -12.15 1.83 5.40
N ILE A 64 -11.33 2.83 5.72
CA ILE A 64 -10.65 3.65 4.72
C ILE A 64 -9.37 2.95 4.26
N LYS A 65 -9.42 2.29 3.11
CA LYS A 65 -8.24 1.75 2.43
C LYS A 65 -7.41 2.88 1.86
N GLN A 66 -8.04 3.77 1.09
CA GLN A 66 -7.41 4.95 0.50
C GLN A 66 -8.38 6.14 0.48
N ALA A 67 -7.88 7.32 0.75
CA ALA A 67 -8.60 8.59 0.60
C ALA A 67 -7.57 9.69 0.33
N TYR A 68 -7.44 10.14 -0.92
CA TYR A 68 -6.45 11.14 -1.29
C TYR A 68 -6.92 12.03 -2.44
N ILE A 69 -6.33 13.20 -2.50
CA ILE A 69 -6.48 14.16 -3.61
C ILE A 69 -5.11 14.34 -4.27
N SER A 70 -5.10 14.45 -5.59
CA SER A 70 -3.89 14.76 -6.35
C SER A 70 -4.09 15.97 -7.25
N TYR A 71 -3.01 16.75 -7.37
CA TYR A 71 -2.92 17.89 -8.29
C TYR A 71 -1.74 17.69 -9.24
N SER A 72 -2.02 17.71 -10.56
CA SER A 72 -1.03 17.54 -11.61
C SER A 72 -0.87 18.86 -12.38
N PRO A 73 0.06 19.75 -11.98
CA PRO A 73 0.29 21.00 -12.71
C PRO A 73 0.75 20.76 -14.15
N SER A 74 1.45 19.65 -14.40
CA SER A 74 1.88 19.17 -15.72
C SER A 74 1.83 17.64 -15.79
N ASP A 75 2.06 17.08 -16.95
CA ASP A 75 2.12 15.62 -17.16
C ASP A 75 3.33 14.96 -16.46
N LYS A 76 4.33 15.76 -16.07
CA LYS A 76 5.55 15.27 -15.41
C LYS A 76 5.57 15.46 -13.91
N VAL A 77 4.60 16.16 -13.33
CA VAL A 77 4.60 16.47 -11.90
C VAL A 77 3.21 16.22 -11.32
N LYS A 78 3.14 15.45 -10.24
CA LYS A 78 1.91 15.20 -9.50
C LYS A 78 2.17 15.31 -8.00
N PHE A 79 1.38 16.11 -7.30
CA PHE A 79 1.34 16.19 -5.86
C PHE A 79 0.14 15.40 -5.34
N THR A 80 0.31 14.65 -4.27
CA THR A 80 -0.76 13.88 -3.65
C THR A 80 -0.77 14.12 -2.15
N VAL A 81 -1.97 14.29 -1.57
CA VAL A 81 -2.20 14.43 -0.13
C VAL A 81 -3.34 13.53 0.30
N GLY A 82 -3.17 12.86 1.45
CA GLY A 82 -4.15 11.94 2.03
C GLY A 82 -3.57 10.59 2.39
N LYS A 83 -4.40 9.54 2.38
CA LYS A 83 -4.01 8.15 2.62
C LYS A 83 -3.99 7.39 1.29
N TRP A 84 -2.88 6.71 0.99
CA TRP A 84 -2.72 5.87 -0.21
C TRP A 84 -2.05 4.53 0.15
N GLY A 85 -2.26 3.50 -0.68
CA GLY A 85 -1.58 2.21 -0.56
C GLY A 85 -0.07 2.36 -0.70
N THR A 86 0.69 1.53 0.01
CA THR A 86 2.15 1.61 0.00
C THR A 86 2.76 1.53 -1.41
N HIS A 87 3.89 2.17 -1.59
CA HIS A 87 4.75 2.02 -2.78
C HIS A 87 5.81 0.92 -2.59
N VAL A 88 5.89 0.32 -1.41
CA VAL A 88 6.88 -0.70 -1.06
C VAL A 88 6.33 -2.08 -1.39
N GLY A 89 7.12 -2.86 -2.11
CA GLY A 89 6.75 -4.21 -2.47
C GLY A 89 5.94 -4.31 -3.76
N TYR A 90 5.45 -5.50 -4.03
CA TYR A 90 4.74 -5.88 -5.26
C TYR A 90 3.26 -6.13 -5.01
N GLU A 91 2.93 -6.70 -3.84
CA GLU A 91 1.58 -7.15 -3.52
C GLU A 91 0.70 -5.99 -3.06
N VAL A 92 -0.60 -6.14 -3.27
CA VAL A 92 -1.62 -5.21 -2.81
C VAL A 92 -2.67 -5.93 -1.97
N LEU A 93 -3.48 -5.20 -1.22
CA LEU A 93 -4.51 -5.76 -0.37
C LEU A 93 -5.56 -6.57 -1.15
N ASP A 94 -5.92 -6.11 -2.34
CA ASP A 94 -6.96 -6.72 -3.17
C ASP A 94 -6.43 -8.01 -3.81
N PRO A 95 -6.86 -9.20 -3.37
CA PRO A 95 -6.22 -10.47 -3.73
C PRO A 95 -6.36 -10.84 -5.20
N GLN A 96 -7.42 -10.36 -5.87
CA GLN A 96 -7.70 -10.66 -7.26
C GLN A 96 -6.68 -10.07 -8.25
N VAL A 97 -5.87 -9.09 -7.82
CA VAL A 97 -4.81 -8.50 -8.65
C VAL A 97 -3.42 -9.02 -8.30
N ASN A 98 -3.30 -9.79 -7.22
CA ASN A 98 -2.06 -10.49 -6.86
C ASN A 98 -1.93 -11.81 -7.63
N ARG A 99 -0.71 -12.27 -7.84
CA ARG A 99 -0.44 -13.58 -8.46
C ARG A 99 -0.81 -14.75 -7.55
N ASN A 100 -0.73 -14.55 -6.23
CA ASN A 100 -1.10 -15.53 -5.22
C ASN A 100 -2.17 -14.95 -4.31
N TYR A 101 -3.06 -15.78 -3.80
CA TYR A 101 -4.09 -15.36 -2.84
C TYR A 101 -3.48 -15.04 -1.47
N SER A 102 -2.50 -15.84 -1.02
CA SER A 102 -1.75 -15.61 0.22
C SER A 102 -0.70 -14.53 0.04
N MET A 103 -0.43 -13.79 1.09
CA MET A 103 0.58 -12.73 1.11
C MET A 103 1.97 -13.26 1.41
N SER A 104 3.00 -12.61 0.88
CA SER A 104 4.39 -12.86 1.27
C SER A 104 4.69 -12.29 2.65
N TYR A 105 5.76 -12.75 3.26
CA TYR A 105 6.27 -12.13 4.50
C TYR A 105 6.65 -10.66 4.31
N MET A 106 7.14 -10.27 3.14
CA MET A 106 7.45 -8.90 2.84
C MET A 106 6.21 -8.00 2.93
N PHE A 107 5.07 -8.44 2.40
CA PHE A 107 3.80 -7.71 2.55
C PHE A 107 3.33 -7.72 4.00
N SER A 108 3.35 -8.89 4.66
CA SER A 108 2.83 -9.04 6.03
C SER A 108 3.60 -8.22 7.09
N TYR A 109 4.88 -7.96 6.87
CA TYR A 109 5.74 -7.18 7.77
C TYR A 109 6.13 -5.80 7.22
N GLY A 110 5.74 -5.49 6.00
CA GLY A 110 5.93 -4.18 5.40
C GLY A 110 4.81 -3.20 5.72
N PRO A 111 4.93 -1.93 5.30
CA PRO A 111 3.84 -0.98 5.38
C PRO A 111 2.71 -1.37 4.41
N PHE A 112 1.46 -1.16 4.82
CA PHE A 112 0.28 -1.33 3.96
C PHE A 112 -0.15 -0.01 3.32
N SER A 113 -0.02 1.09 4.06
CA SER A 113 -0.49 2.40 3.62
C SER A 113 0.38 3.53 4.19
N HIS A 114 0.28 4.69 3.56
CA HIS A 114 0.90 5.92 4.05
C HIS A 114 -0.12 7.04 4.07
N THR A 115 -0.08 7.87 5.10
CA THR A 115 -0.88 9.09 5.20
C THR A 115 0.04 10.29 5.30
N GLY A 116 -0.02 11.19 4.32
CA GLY A 116 0.91 12.30 4.26
C GLY A 116 0.80 13.09 2.96
N VAL A 117 1.94 13.58 2.49
CA VAL A 117 2.10 14.28 1.22
C VAL A 117 3.24 13.68 0.42
N LYS A 118 3.08 13.59 -0.88
CA LYS A 118 4.14 13.14 -1.80
C LYS A 118 4.09 13.90 -3.12
N ALA A 119 5.24 13.91 -3.77
CA ALA A 119 5.38 14.43 -5.14
C ALA A 119 5.99 13.35 -6.02
N ASP A 120 5.39 13.13 -7.17
CA ASP A 120 5.84 12.24 -8.22
C ASP A 120 6.38 13.09 -9.39
N PHE A 121 7.55 12.74 -9.91
CA PHE A 121 8.24 13.43 -11.01
C PHE A 121 8.56 12.45 -12.14
N GLY A 122 8.12 12.76 -13.34
CA GLY A 122 8.54 12.09 -14.57
C GLY A 122 9.90 12.62 -15.06
N LEU A 123 10.89 11.77 -15.14
CA LEU A 123 12.26 12.08 -15.57
C LEU A 123 12.52 11.52 -16.97
N GLY A 124 12.01 12.22 -17.99
CA GLY A 124 12.00 11.73 -19.36
C GLY A 124 10.94 10.65 -19.59
N ASP A 125 11.20 9.74 -20.53
CA ASP A 125 10.21 8.75 -20.98
C ASP A 125 10.23 7.44 -20.18
N HIS A 126 11.33 7.18 -19.46
CA HIS A 126 11.57 5.87 -18.84
C HIS A 126 11.76 5.91 -17.33
N PHE A 127 12.05 7.07 -16.77
CA PHE A 127 12.40 7.17 -15.35
C PHE A 127 11.41 8.00 -14.55
N GLY A 128 11.27 7.71 -13.29
CA GLY A 128 10.45 8.46 -12.36
C GLY A 128 11.10 8.54 -10.98
N LEU A 129 10.76 9.60 -10.26
CA LEU A 129 11.15 9.83 -8.88
C LEU A 129 9.90 10.20 -8.07
N MET A 130 9.70 9.54 -6.93
CA MET A 130 8.73 9.96 -5.94
C MET A 130 9.46 10.29 -4.65
N VAL A 131 9.08 11.39 -4.02
CA VAL A 131 9.51 11.75 -2.67
C VAL A 131 8.30 12.15 -1.84
N GLY A 132 8.33 11.87 -0.53
CA GLY A 132 7.21 12.19 0.33
C GLY A 132 7.57 12.22 1.80
N ILE A 133 6.63 12.75 2.59
CA ILE A 133 6.65 12.76 4.04
C ILE A 133 5.29 12.25 4.51
N ALA A 134 5.30 11.27 5.42
CA ALA A 134 4.10 10.65 5.94
C ALA A 134 4.15 10.48 7.46
N ASN A 135 3.02 10.15 8.04
CA ASN A 135 2.96 9.55 9.37
C ASN A 135 3.76 8.24 9.39
N PRO A 136 4.08 7.67 10.54
CA PRO A 136 4.55 6.29 10.62
C PRO A 136 3.63 5.35 9.84
N ASN A 137 4.19 4.24 9.38
CA ASN A 137 3.48 3.27 8.57
C ASN A 137 2.11 2.92 9.15
N ASP A 138 1.10 2.92 8.29
CA ASP A 138 -0.29 2.49 8.55
C ASP A 138 -1.13 3.41 9.46
N TYR A 139 -0.56 4.48 10.01
CA TYR A 139 -1.32 5.41 10.85
C TYR A 139 -1.94 6.56 10.04
N ILE A 140 -3.26 6.72 10.15
CA ILE A 140 -3.97 7.89 9.60
C ILE A 140 -3.63 9.14 10.41
N SER A 141 -3.54 9.03 11.75
CA SER A 141 -3.21 10.12 12.65
C SER A 141 -2.08 9.73 13.59
N ALA A 142 -1.04 10.55 13.66
CA ALA A 142 0.12 10.30 14.51
C ALA A 142 0.77 11.62 14.93
N GLY A 143 0.02 12.45 15.70
CA GLY A 143 0.49 13.77 16.16
C GLY A 143 1.66 13.71 17.14
N PHE A 144 1.89 12.58 17.75
CA PHE A 144 2.90 12.33 18.79
C PHE A 144 4.21 11.70 18.27
N SER A 145 4.33 11.43 16.98
CA SER A 145 5.50 10.75 16.39
C SER A 145 6.21 11.60 15.36
N LYS A 146 7.47 11.26 15.10
CA LYS A 146 8.24 11.82 13.98
C LYS A 146 7.65 11.32 12.66
N LYS A 147 7.87 12.10 11.60
CA LYS A 147 7.40 11.72 10.27
C LYS A 147 8.42 10.81 9.58
N PHE A 148 7.88 9.94 8.71
CA PHE A 148 8.67 9.08 7.84
C PHE A 148 8.95 9.79 6.52
N ILE A 149 10.14 9.51 5.96
CA ILE A 149 10.52 9.91 4.62
C ILE A 149 10.23 8.76 3.67
N LEU A 150 9.63 9.10 2.54
CA LEU A 150 9.30 8.18 1.47
C LEU A 150 10.12 8.52 0.23
N GLY A 151 10.58 7.49 -0.47
CA GLY A 151 11.30 7.63 -1.73
C GLY A 151 11.05 6.44 -2.66
N GLN A 152 10.96 6.71 -3.95
CA GLN A 152 10.94 5.67 -4.98
C GLN A 152 11.68 6.20 -6.21
N PHE A 153 12.57 5.39 -6.75
CA PHE A 153 13.10 5.57 -8.09
C PHE A 153 12.55 4.47 -8.98
N SER A 154 12.02 4.83 -10.13
CA SER A 154 11.43 3.88 -11.07
C SER A 154 12.10 3.96 -12.44
N ALA A 155 12.19 2.80 -13.09
CA ALA A 155 12.58 2.66 -14.49
C ALA A 155 11.53 1.79 -15.19
N SER A 156 11.02 2.24 -16.34
CA SER A 156 9.99 1.54 -17.09
C SER A 156 10.30 1.57 -18.59
N PHE A 157 10.38 0.38 -19.18
CA PHE A 157 10.63 0.13 -20.59
C PHE A 157 9.56 -0.82 -21.12
N ASP A 158 9.46 -1.03 -22.41
CA ASP A 158 8.39 -1.85 -23.03
C ASP A 158 8.24 -3.26 -22.43
N LYS A 159 9.36 -3.92 -22.09
CA LYS A 159 9.36 -5.29 -21.56
C LYS A 159 9.90 -5.43 -20.15
N PHE A 160 10.29 -4.35 -19.50
CA PHE A 160 10.90 -4.38 -18.18
C PHE A 160 10.53 -3.16 -17.37
N SER A 161 10.23 -3.38 -16.09
CA SER A 161 10.10 -2.29 -15.11
C SER A 161 10.78 -2.66 -13.80
N ALA A 162 11.33 -1.66 -13.13
CA ALA A 162 11.95 -1.81 -11.81
C ALA A 162 11.64 -0.59 -10.93
N PHE A 163 11.50 -0.86 -9.63
CA PHE A 163 11.22 0.16 -8.62
C PHE A 163 12.13 -0.08 -7.42
N LEU A 164 12.94 0.90 -7.09
CA LEU A 164 13.71 0.95 -5.86
C LEU A 164 12.97 1.83 -4.87
N ASN A 165 12.51 1.25 -3.79
CA ASN A 165 11.61 1.87 -2.81
C ASN A 165 12.32 2.06 -1.48
N TYR A 166 12.08 3.18 -0.83
CA TYR A 166 12.53 3.48 0.51
C TYR A 166 11.39 4.04 1.34
N VAL A 167 11.31 3.58 2.58
CA VAL A 167 10.53 4.20 3.64
C VAL A 167 11.34 4.16 4.93
N GLY A 168 11.40 5.26 5.65
CA GLY A 168 12.14 5.28 6.89
C GLY A 168 11.87 6.48 7.77
N GLY A 169 12.01 6.24 9.07
CA GLY A 169 11.78 7.21 10.12
C GLY A 169 12.08 6.64 11.50
N LYS A 170 11.50 7.25 12.50
CA LYS A 170 11.55 6.76 13.87
C LYS A 170 10.14 6.44 14.35
N ASP A 171 9.99 5.25 14.88
CA ASP A 171 8.76 4.78 15.52
C ASP A 171 8.48 5.51 16.85
N PHE A 172 7.42 5.13 17.52
CA PHE A 172 6.92 5.76 18.75
C PHE A 172 7.91 5.69 19.91
N ASP A 173 8.73 4.65 19.96
CA ASP A 173 9.80 4.43 20.95
C ASP A 173 11.15 5.04 20.54
N ASN A 174 11.18 5.86 19.48
CA ASN A 174 12.38 6.41 18.84
C ASN A 174 13.29 5.38 18.16
N ALA A 175 12.88 4.12 18.06
CA ALA A 175 13.61 3.12 17.28
C ALA A 175 13.63 3.50 15.79
N ALA A 176 14.77 3.29 15.15
CA ALA A 176 14.87 3.50 13.71
C ALA A 176 14.16 2.37 12.96
N ASN A 177 13.20 2.75 12.13
CA ASN A 177 12.49 1.84 11.22
C ASN A 177 12.80 2.27 9.79
N ASN A 178 13.58 1.46 9.08
CA ASN A 178 13.98 1.73 7.71
C ASN A 178 13.77 0.49 6.87
N GLN A 179 13.17 0.65 5.71
CA GLN A 179 12.95 -0.41 4.74
C GLN A 179 13.39 0.02 3.35
N LEU A 180 14.15 -0.83 2.69
CA LEU A 180 14.54 -0.72 1.30
C LEU A 180 14.01 -1.94 0.56
N ALA A 181 13.33 -1.74 -0.56
CA ALA A 181 12.77 -2.82 -1.37
C ALA A 181 13.02 -2.58 -2.86
N LEU A 182 13.44 -3.62 -3.56
CA LEU A 182 13.53 -3.64 -5.02
C LEU A 182 12.47 -4.57 -5.56
N THR A 183 11.65 -4.05 -6.48
CA THR A 183 10.73 -4.87 -7.28
C THR A 183 11.07 -4.72 -8.75
N ALA A 184 10.97 -5.82 -9.49
CA ALA A 184 11.19 -5.81 -10.93
C ALA A 184 10.22 -6.75 -11.62
N THR A 185 9.81 -6.38 -12.82
CA THR A 185 8.93 -7.18 -13.68
C THR A 185 9.52 -7.24 -15.09
N ALA A 186 9.54 -8.42 -15.66
CA ALA A 186 9.96 -8.62 -17.03
C ALA A 186 8.88 -9.40 -17.80
N LYS A 187 8.54 -8.94 -19.01
CA LYS A 187 7.68 -9.65 -19.95
C LYS A 187 8.56 -10.55 -20.82
N LEU A 188 8.54 -11.85 -20.55
CA LEU A 188 9.43 -12.84 -21.21
C LEU A 188 8.91 -13.26 -22.58
N SER A 189 7.61 -13.17 -22.83
CA SER A 189 6.99 -13.45 -24.12
C SER A 189 5.74 -12.60 -24.35
N ASP A 190 5.27 -12.58 -25.60
CA ASP A 190 4.03 -11.87 -25.97
C ASP A 190 2.77 -12.76 -25.87
N ARG A 191 2.89 -13.91 -25.15
CA ARG A 191 1.79 -14.84 -24.89
C ARG A 191 1.13 -14.55 -23.56
#